data_4e7aae12a7a21a756f06158ddef395f1
#
_entry.id   4e7aae12a7a21a756f06158ddef395f1
#
_cell.length_a   1.000
_cell.length_b   1.000
_cell.length_c   1.000
_cell.angle_alpha   90.00
_cell.angle_beta   90.00
_cell.angle_gamma   90.00
#
_symmetry.space_group_name_H-M   'P 1'
#
loop_
_entity.id
_entity.type
_entity.pdbx_description
1 polymer ?
#
loop_
_entity_poly.entity_id
_entity_poly.type
_entity_poly.pdbx_seq_one_letter_code
_entity_poly.pdbx_strand_id
1 'polypeptide(L)'
;MRCLWRWLLVPILCWAGGATAGEYDFAVPEARPKPYELGTRLELRGIYHRFDRDAAPFMLNYFDDDPGSDALEGRGSVELSGGLRLGRMQARLLSHHEYTHGVRETQWEDKLYEGYVSLRPSTHVTIDAGKRSVVWGTGYAWNPAAFLNRPKDPDDPALNLEGRTLLGLDLVKSLSGRGLNNIGLSALLLPVIEDWANGELGSDGDLYLAFKLYLLWHDTDIDLIFFDGPGQPRSLGIDFARNLAPHIAVHGEAALRQDAPRLEIDRQGRTSLQRQDQWSWLLGVRYLTTRDATIIAEYYHNGAGYERDALRNFFAYQASAIRQWQSTGDTAILQSARQMTRAFYQQRNLGKDYFYMRISQKEPLDILYFTPWIAANVNLRDWSFSLQPGMTWTPRTNLEVNLRVAIPIGPSGTEFGEKPDRFRPEVWLRYYF
;
A
#
# COMPACT_ATOMS: atom_id res chain seq x y z
N MET A 1 -28.16 -26.14 -18.55
CA MET A 1 -28.81 -25.48 -19.72
C MET A 1 -27.95 -24.31 -20.15
N ARG A 2 -27.40 -24.45 -21.30
CA ARG A 2 -26.80 -23.50 -22.24
C ARG A 2 -26.62 -22.04 -21.76
N CYS A 3 -25.37 -21.64 -21.46
CA CYS A 3 -24.93 -20.24 -21.47
C CYS A 3 -23.91 -20.07 -22.60
N LEU A 4 -24.22 -19.14 -23.49
CA LEU A 4 -23.50 -18.82 -24.72
C LEU A 4 -22.26 -18.00 -24.41
N TRP A 5 -21.13 -18.50 -24.79
CA TRP A 5 -19.86 -17.75 -24.88
C TRP A 5 -19.93 -16.82 -26.10
N ARG A 6 -19.84 -15.51 -25.87
CA ARG A 6 -19.57 -14.54 -26.92
C ARG A 6 -18.13 -14.06 -26.78
N TRP A 7 -17.28 -14.58 -27.63
CA TRP A 7 -15.93 -14.09 -27.86
C TRP A 7 -15.99 -12.76 -28.62
N LEU A 8 -15.44 -11.68 -28.05
CA LEU A 8 -15.09 -10.47 -28.78
C LEU A 8 -13.61 -10.55 -29.15
N LEU A 9 -13.33 -11.01 -30.35
CA LEU A 9 -12.04 -10.87 -31.01
C LEU A 9 -11.88 -9.42 -31.49
N VAL A 10 -10.94 -8.69 -30.90
CA VAL A 10 -10.47 -7.41 -31.45
C VAL A 10 -9.33 -7.71 -32.40
N PRO A 11 -9.39 -7.37 -33.69
CA PRO A 11 -8.30 -7.59 -34.62
C PRO A 11 -7.19 -6.56 -34.39
N ILE A 12 -5.98 -7.04 -34.07
CA ILE A 12 -4.74 -6.25 -34.07
C ILE A 12 -4.32 -6.07 -35.53
N LEU A 13 -4.47 -4.86 -36.06
CA LEU A 13 -3.92 -4.46 -37.36
C LEU A 13 -2.43 -4.13 -37.20
N CYS A 14 -1.56 -5.05 -37.62
CA CYS A 14 -0.16 -4.76 -37.85
C CYS A 14 0.00 -4.02 -39.18
N TRP A 15 0.38 -2.74 -39.14
CA TRP A 15 0.83 -2.01 -40.34
C TRP A 15 2.37 -2.07 -40.39
N ALA A 16 2.90 -2.84 -41.34
CA ALA A 16 4.30 -2.81 -41.71
C ALA A 16 4.47 -1.72 -42.80
N GLY A 17 4.99 -0.57 -42.40
CA GLY A 17 5.41 0.48 -43.35
C GLY A 17 6.89 0.29 -43.73
N GLY A 18 7.16 0.07 -45.01
CA GLY A 18 8.52 -0.02 -45.55
C GLY A 18 9.27 1.32 -45.44
N ALA A 19 10.49 1.29 -44.94
CA ALA A 19 11.39 2.44 -44.88
C ALA A 19 12.13 2.58 -46.22
N THR A 20 11.91 3.67 -46.93
CA THR A 20 12.79 4.15 -47.99
C THR A 20 13.83 5.08 -47.39
N ALA A 21 15.11 4.81 -47.67
CA ALA A 21 16.23 5.66 -47.27
C ALA A 21 16.15 6.99 -48.03
N GLY A 22 15.81 8.06 -47.35
CA GLY A 22 15.86 9.43 -47.86
C GLY A 22 16.89 10.25 -47.07
N GLU A 23 17.44 11.22 -47.74
CA GLU A 23 18.50 12.16 -47.34
C GLU A 23 18.36 12.64 -45.87
N TYR A 24 19.48 12.59 -45.14
CA TYR A 24 19.53 13.01 -43.73
C TYR A 24 19.29 14.54 -43.59
N ASP A 25 18.06 14.94 -43.38
CA ASP A 25 17.73 16.27 -42.86
C ASP A 25 17.84 16.24 -41.36
N PHE A 26 18.85 16.91 -40.76
CA PHE A 26 19.08 17.00 -39.32
C PHE A 26 18.11 17.96 -38.60
N ALA A 27 17.07 18.47 -39.25
CA ALA A 27 15.97 19.13 -38.57
C ALA A 27 15.15 18.09 -37.80
N VAL A 28 15.50 17.86 -36.52
CA VAL A 28 14.63 17.10 -35.61
C VAL A 28 13.28 17.80 -35.57
N PRO A 29 12.21 17.24 -36.14
CA PRO A 29 10.90 17.84 -36.05
C PRO A 29 10.58 17.97 -34.56
N GLU A 30 10.29 19.18 -34.08
CA GLU A 30 9.74 19.34 -32.74
C GLU A 30 8.45 18.51 -32.67
N ALA A 31 8.55 17.31 -32.11
CA ALA A 31 7.41 16.44 -31.91
C ALA A 31 6.47 17.17 -30.94
N ARG A 32 5.43 17.80 -31.46
CA ARG A 32 4.39 18.41 -30.60
C ARG A 32 3.83 17.30 -29.74
N PRO A 33 3.98 17.39 -28.41
CA PRO A 33 3.46 16.36 -27.53
C PRO A 33 1.96 16.20 -27.77
N LYS A 34 1.52 14.95 -27.96
CA LYS A 34 0.10 14.68 -28.11
C LYS A 34 -0.65 15.22 -26.88
N PRO A 35 -1.83 15.82 -27.06
CA PRO A 35 -2.62 16.33 -25.93
C PRO A 35 -3.20 15.21 -25.06
N TYR A 36 -3.07 13.96 -25.46
CA TYR A 36 -3.57 12.78 -24.75
C TYR A 36 -2.48 11.73 -24.58
N GLU A 37 -2.61 10.96 -23.50
CA GLU A 37 -1.81 9.79 -23.17
C GLU A 37 -2.76 8.64 -22.88
N LEU A 38 -2.47 7.45 -23.41
CA LEU A 38 -3.21 6.22 -23.10
C LEU A 38 -2.19 5.15 -22.74
N GLY A 39 -2.49 4.37 -21.75
CA GLY A 39 -1.65 3.26 -21.32
C GLY A 39 -2.49 2.13 -20.79
N THR A 40 -1.98 0.91 -20.89
CA THR A 40 -2.58 -0.29 -20.34
C THR A 40 -1.51 -1.10 -19.63
N ARG A 41 -1.82 -1.58 -18.43
CA ARG A 41 -1.01 -2.54 -17.70
C ARG A 41 -1.82 -3.83 -17.51
N LEU A 42 -1.25 -4.93 -17.94
CA LEU A 42 -1.74 -6.27 -17.63
C LEU A 42 -0.87 -6.86 -16.53
N GLU A 43 -1.48 -7.47 -15.53
CA GLU A 43 -0.75 -8.21 -14.50
C GLU A 43 -1.35 -9.60 -14.33
N LEU A 44 -0.50 -10.61 -14.29
CA LEU A 44 -0.82 -11.96 -13.87
C LEU A 44 0.01 -12.29 -12.63
N ARG A 45 -0.67 -12.79 -11.60
CA ARG A 45 -0.04 -13.14 -10.33
C ARG A 45 -0.44 -14.54 -9.92
N GLY A 46 0.54 -15.39 -9.68
CA GLY A 46 0.38 -16.71 -9.09
C GLY A 46 0.91 -16.69 -7.66
N ILE A 47 0.14 -17.21 -6.71
CA ILE A 47 0.49 -17.27 -5.30
C ILE A 47 0.31 -18.71 -4.85
N TYR A 48 1.38 -19.34 -4.35
CA TYR A 48 1.30 -20.65 -3.73
C TYR A 48 1.31 -20.49 -2.21
N HIS A 49 0.37 -21.14 -1.56
CA HIS A 49 0.24 -21.18 -0.10
C HIS A 49 0.72 -22.54 0.43
N ARG A 50 1.69 -22.53 1.33
CA ARG A 50 2.01 -23.67 2.17
C ARG A 50 1.53 -23.34 3.58
N PHE A 51 0.39 -23.91 3.95
CA PHE A 51 -0.28 -23.58 5.19
C PHE A 51 0.44 -24.14 6.43
N ASP A 52 0.34 -23.40 7.53
CA ASP A 52 0.55 -23.88 8.87
C ASP A 52 -0.78 -24.31 9.48
N ARG A 53 -1.06 -25.60 9.39
CA ARG A 53 -2.34 -26.17 9.86
C ARG A 53 -2.50 -26.12 11.37
N ASP A 54 -1.40 -25.95 12.11
CA ASP A 54 -1.40 -25.84 13.58
C ASP A 54 -1.64 -24.40 14.04
N ALA A 55 -1.50 -23.43 13.14
CA ALA A 55 -1.76 -22.01 13.44
C ALA A 55 -3.27 -21.78 13.67
N ALA A 56 -3.59 -21.08 14.76
CA ALA A 56 -4.97 -20.77 15.11
C ALA A 56 -5.73 -20.03 13.99
N PRO A 57 -5.18 -19.03 13.31
CA PRO A 57 -5.84 -18.36 12.20
C PRO A 57 -6.14 -19.28 11.01
N PHE A 58 -5.31 -20.30 10.72
CA PHE A 58 -5.63 -21.28 9.69
C PHE A 58 -6.89 -22.06 10.09
N MET A 59 -6.93 -22.63 11.29
CA MET A 59 -8.07 -23.40 11.78
C MET A 59 -9.34 -22.55 11.80
N LEU A 60 -9.27 -21.30 12.28
CA LEU A 60 -10.42 -20.38 12.32
C LEU A 60 -10.91 -19.99 10.93
N ASN A 61 -10.05 -19.90 9.94
CA ASN A 61 -10.44 -19.56 8.59
C ASN A 61 -11.02 -20.74 7.81
N TYR A 62 -10.57 -21.96 8.07
CA TYR A 62 -10.83 -23.13 7.24
C TYR A 62 -11.53 -24.31 7.95
N PHE A 63 -12.10 -24.12 9.15
CA PHE A 63 -12.79 -25.21 9.87
C PHE A 63 -14.02 -25.77 9.15
N ASP A 64 -14.62 -25.01 8.26
CA ASP A 64 -15.81 -25.34 7.47
C ASP A 64 -15.50 -25.77 6.03
N ASP A 65 -14.28 -25.53 5.55
CA ASP A 65 -13.84 -25.86 4.19
C ASP A 65 -12.30 -25.95 4.16
N ASP A 66 -11.76 -27.15 4.41
CA ASP A 66 -10.32 -27.38 4.55
C ASP A 66 -9.63 -27.46 3.18
N PRO A 67 -8.76 -26.48 2.82
CA PRO A 67 -8.05 -26.49 1.55
C PRO A 67 -6.89 -27.51 1.50
N GLY A 68 -6.61 -28.24 2.59
CA GLY A 68 -5.46 -29.10 2.72
C GLY A 68 -4.21 -28.39 3.25
N SER A 69 -3.03 -28.94 2.92
CA SER A 69 -1.74 -28.42 3.37
C SER A 69 -1.19 -27.31 2.47
N ASP A 70 -1.72 -27.19 1.27
CA ASP A 70 -1.28 -26.25 0.27
C ASP A 70 -2.40 -25.85 -0.69
N ALA A 71 -2.32 -24.67 -1.29
CA ALA A 71 -3.24 -24.17 -2.29
C ALA A 71 -2.55 -23.25 -3.28
N LEU A 72 -3.17 -23.08 -4.44
CA LEU A 72 -2.76 -22.12 -5.45
C LEU A 72 -3.85 -21.06 -5.63
N GLU A 73 -3.45 -19.80 -5.53
CA GLU A 73 -4.28 -18.64 -5.85
C GLU A 73 -3.77 -17.98 -7.13
N GLY A 74 -4.69 -17.60 -8.02
CA GLY A 74 -4.40 -16.88 -9.25
C GLY A 74 -5.10 -15.53 -9.28
N ARG A 75 -4.39 -14.46 -9.70
CA ARG A 75 -4.97 -13.15 -9.94
C ARG A 75 -4.61 -12.67 -11.32
N GLY A 76 -5.56 -12.05 -12.01
CA GLY A 76 -5.34 -11.36 -13.27
C GLY A 76 -5.93 -9.97 -13.19
N SER A 77 -5.14 -8.94 -13.48
CA SER A 77 -5.66 -7.58 -13.49
C SER A 77 -5.32 -6.81 -14.75
N VAL A 78 -6.18 -5.86 -15.07
CA VAL A 78 -6.03 -4.89 -16.16
C VAL A 78 -6.18 -3.49 -15.57
N GLU A 79 -5.18 -2.64 -15.79
CA GLU A 79 -5.30 -1.22 -15.52
C GLU A 79 -5.34 -0.45 -16.84
N LEU A 80 -6.31 0.44 -16.96
CA LEU A 80 -6.45 1.37 -18.10
C LEU A 80 -6.17 2.78 -17.60
N SER A 81 -5.16 3.43 -18.16
CA SER A 81 -4.81 4.80 -17.84
C SER A 81 -5.07 5.72 -19.03
N GLY A 82 -5.62 6.91 -18.74
CA GLY A 82 -5.85 7.96 -19.72
C GLY A 82 -5.46 9.31 -19.15
N GLY A 83 -4.81 10.13 -19.96
CA GLY A 83 -4.48 11.52 -19.66
C GLY A 83 -4.91 12.42 -20.82
N LEU A 84 -5.46 13.60 -20.50
CA LEU A 84 -5.80 14.64 -21.48
C LEU A 84 -5.28 15.97 -20.95
N ARG A 85 -4.53 16.71 -21.79
CA ARG A 85 -3.99 18.03 -21.44
C ARG A 85 -4.48 19.08 -22.46
N LEU A 86 -5.25 20.04 -21.97
CA LEU A 86 -5.83 21.12 -22.76
C LEU A 86 -5.44 22.48 -22.12
N GLY A 87 -4.33 23.05 -22.58
CA GLY A 87 -3.80 24.29 -22.02
C GLY A 87 -3.51 24.21 -20.51
N ARG A 88 -4.35 24.88 -19.71
CA ARG A 88 -4.23 24.91 -18.24
C ARG A 88 -5.05 23.81 -17.54
N MET A 89 -5.78 23.02 -18.28
CA MET A 89 -6.57 21.90 -17.76
C MET A 89 -5.88 20.58 -18.08
N GLN A 90 -5.93 19.68 -17.11
CA GLN A 90 -5.50 18.29 -17.25
C GLN A 90 -6.57 17.38 -16.66
N ALA A 91 -6.94 16.34 -17.38
CA ALA A 91 -7.78 15.28 -16.86
C ALA A 91 -6.97 13.98 -16.79
N ARG A 92 -7.22 13.17 -15.77
CA ARG A 92 -6.61 11.86 -15.60
C ARG A 92 -7.67 10.82 -15.24
N LEU A 93 -7.53 9.64 -15.81
CA LEU A 93 -8.33 8.46 -15.53
C LEU A 93 -7.40 7.29 -15.29
N LEU A 94 -7.68 6.48 -14.25
CA LEU A 94 -7.03 5.19 -14.00
C LEU A 94 -8.08 4.24 -13.45
N SER A 95 -8.46 3.24 -14.24
CA SER A 95 -9.34 2.15 -13.79
C SER A 95 -8.55 0.86 -13.56
N HIS A 96 -8.97 0.09 -12.58
CA HIS A 96 -8.40 -1.19 -12.20
C HIS A 96 -9.50 -2.25 -12.18
N HIS A 97 -9.24 -3.35 -12.88
CA HIS A 97 -10.14 -4.50 -13.01
C HIS A 97 -9.36 -5.73 -12.62
N GLU A 98 -9.80 -6.44 -11.59
CA GLU A 98 -9.10 -7.62 -11.07
C GLU A 98 -10.05 -8.81 -10.98
N TYR A 99 -9.57 -9.96 -11.43
CA TYR A 99 -10.16 -11.26 -11.22
C TYR A 99 -9.26 -12.08 -10.31
N THR A 100 -9.77 -12.50 -9.18
CA THR A 100 -9.07 -13.35 -8.22
C THR A 100 -9.75 -14.72 -8.16
N HIS A 101 -8.99 -15.77 -8.46
CA HIS A 101 -9.34 -17.14 -8.12
C HIS A 101 -8.61 -17.50 -6.83
N GLY A 102 -9.24 -17.19 -5.71
CA GLY A 102 -8.68 -17.38 -4.38
C GLY A 102 -8.84 -18.82 -3.88
N VAL A 103 -8.28 -19.07 -2.69
CA VAL A 103 -8.32 -20.41 -2.06
C VAL A 103 -9.76 -20.88 -1.79
N ARG A 104 -10.68 -19.99 -1.48
CA ARG A 104 -12.09 -20.31 -1.13
C ARG A 104 -13.11 -19.76 -2.11
N GLU A 105 -12.86 -18.59 -2.61
CA GLU A 105 -13.86 -17.85 -3.40
C GLU A 105 -13.20 -17.19 -4.61
N THR A 106 -14.01 -17.07 -5.64
CA THR A 106 -13.65 -16.35 -6.84
C THR A 106 -14.31 -14.98 -6.78
N GLN A 107 -13.52 -13.94 -6.96
CA GLN A 107 -13.98 -12.55 -6.88
C GLN A 107 -13.63 -11.80 -8.16
N TRP A 108 -14.51 -10.89 -8.54
CA TRP A 108 -14.26 -9.89 -9.56
C TRP A 108 -14.39 -8.52 -8.92
N GLU A 109 -13.39 -7.67 -9.11
CA GLU A 109 -13.36 -6.34 -8.55
C GLU A 109 -13.10 -5.31 -9.65
N ASP A 110 -14.00 -4.32 -9.75
CA ASP A 110 -13.87 -3.18 -10.65
C ASP A 110 -13.74 -1.92 -9.82
N LYS A 111 -12.64 -1.17 -9.98
CA LYS A 111 -12.38 0.06 -9.23
C LYS A 111 -11.88 1.18 -10.13
N LEU A 112 -12.43 2.36 -9.93
CA LEU A 112 -11.82 3.58 -10.39
C LEU A 112 -10.76 4.01 -9.37
N TYR A 113 -9.47 3.91 -9.74
CA TYR A 113 -8.39 4.35 -8.87
C TYR A 113 -8.21 5.85 -8.90
N GLU A 114 -8.23 6.46 -10.10
CA GLU A 114 -8.20 7.91 -10.29
C GLU A 114 -9.18 8.33 -11.36
N GLY A 115 -9.84 9.48 -11.14
CA GLY A 115 -10.73 10.12 -12.11
C GLY A 115 -10.91 11.57 -11.68
N TYR A 116 -10.01 12.46 -12.14
CA TYR A 116 -10.03 13.86 -11.71
C TYR A 116 -9.65 14.82 -12.83
N VAL A 117 -10.04 16.08 -12.63
CA VAL A 117 -9.63 17.21 -13.44
C VAL A 117 -8.79 18.15 -12.60
N SER A 118 -7.67 18.60 -13.18
CA SER A 118 -6.73 19.55 -12.60
C SER A 118 -6.76 20.84 -13.41
N LEU A 119 -6.98 21.98 -12.75
CA LEU A 119 -6.90 23.30 -13.33
C LEU A 119 -5.71 24.05 -12.75
N ARG A 120 -4.84 24.61 -13.60
CA ARG A 120 -3.66 25.41 -13.23
C ARG A 120 -3.81 26.84 -13.67
N PRO A 121 -4.53 27.71 -12.91
CA PRO A 121 -4.72 29.11 -13.28
C PRO A 121 -3.40 29.88 -13.40
N SER A 122 -2.43 29.51 -12.57
CA SER A 122 -1.06 30.05 -12.60
C SER A 122 -0.04 28.96 -12.27
N THR A 123 1.25 29.32 -12.33
CA THR A 123 2.37 28.42 -11.92
C THR A 123 2.39 28.14 -10.41
N HIS A 124 1.64 28.90 -9.63
CA HIS A 124 1.62 28.82 -8.16
C HIS A 124 0.36 28.18 -7.60
N VAL A 125 -0.68 27.95 -8.45
CA VAL A 125 -1.99 27.50 -8.02
C VAL A 125 -2.43 26.31 -8.84
N THR A 126 -2.79 25.22 -8.17
CA THR A 126 -3.45 24.07 -8.78
C THR A 126 -4.75 23.77 -8.03
N ILE A 127 -5.82 23.51 -8.77
CA ILE A 127 -7.12 23.10 -8.23
C ILE A 127 -7.47 21.76 -8.84
N ASP A 128 -7.71 20.76 -8.00
CA ASP A 128 -8.07 19.41 -8.41
C ASP A 128 -9.50 19.08 -7.95
N ALA A 129 -10.26 18.42 -8.78
CA ALA A 129 -11.59 17.94 -8.45
C ALA A 129 -11.82 16.52 -8.99
N GLY A 130 -12.25 15.60 -8.13
CA GLY A 130 -12.51 14.21 -8.45
C GLY A 130 -11.73 13.23 -7.59
N LYS A 131 -11.61 11.98 -8.04
CA LYS A 131 -10.92 10.90 -7.34
C LYS A 131 -9.44 10.93 -7.67
N ARG A 132 -8.60 11.27 -6.70
CA ARG A 132 -7.15 11.44 -6.87
C ARG A 132 -6.39 10.70 -5.78
N SER A 133 -5.29 10.05 -6.16
CA SER A 133 -4.35 9.48 -5.18
C SER A 133 -3.59 10.60 -4.48
N VAL A 134 -3.61 10.57 -3.14
CA VAL A 134 -2.86 11.48 -2.27
C VAL A 134 -1.74 10.69 -1.63
N VAL A 135 -0.49 11.08 -1.87
CA VAL A 135 0.69 10.42 -1.33
C VAL A 135 1.40 11.40 -0.41
N TRP A 136 1.16 11.28 0.90
CA TRP A 136 1.84 12.02 1.95
C TRP A 136 2.72 11.07 2.75
N GLY A 137 3.68 11.62 3.51
CA GLY A 137 4.64 10.85 4.28
C GLY A 137 5.87 10.41 3.48
N THR A 138 6.96 10.23 4.18
CA THR A 138 8.31 10.01 3.64
C THR A 138 8.84 8.59 3.88
N GLY A 139 8.17 7.82 4.76
CA GLY A 139 8.58 6.46 5.12
C GLY A 139 8.43 5.47 3.98
N TYR A 140 9.28 4.48 3.92
CA TYR A 140 9.29 3.44 2.91
C TYR A 140 8.25 2.35 3.21
N ALA A 141 8.35 1.68 4.38
CA ALA A 141 7.44 0.60 4.76
C ALA A 141 6.17 1.12 5.44
N TRP A 142 6.27 2.20 6.21
CA TRP A 142 5.15 2.78 6.95
C TRP A 142 5.09 4.29 6.76
N ASN A 143 3.91 4.88 6.92
CA ASN A 143 3.70 6.32 6.88
C ASN A 143 2.68 6.73 7.94
N PRO A 144 3.08 6.86 9.22
CA PRO A 144 2.14 7.21 10.29
C PRO A 144 1.47 8.57 10.12
N ALA A 145 2.13 9.54 9.47
CA ALA A 145 1.58 10.87 9.21
C ALA A 145 0.69 10.97 7.98
N ALA A 146 0.59 9.91 7.18
CA ALA A 146 -0.16 9.89 5.92
C ALA A 146 -1.64 9.53 6.13
N PHE A 147 -2.40 10.36 6.82
CA PHE A 147 -3.78 10.08 7.24
C PHE A 147 -4.77 9.81 6.12
N LEU A 148 -4.52 10.33 4.92
CA LEU A 148 -5.38 10.15 3.74
C LEU A 148 -4.98 8.97 2.86
N ASN A 149 -3.74 8.51 2.98
CA ASN A 149 -3.26 7.42 2.16
C ASN A 149 -3.97 6.11 2.56
N ARG A 150 -4.16 5.23 1.59
CA ARG A 150 -4.39 3.83 1.93
C ARG A 150 -3.17 3.28 2.66
N PRO A 151 -3.34 2.43 3.69
CA PRO A 151 -2.21 1.87 4.42
C PRO A 151 -1.27 1.12 3.47
N LYS A 152 0.02 1.44 3.51
CA LYS A 152 1.05 0.71 2.76
C LYS A 152 1.12 -0.73 3.25
N ASP A 153 1.46 -1.63 2.34
CA ASP A 153 1.88 -2.97 2.68
C ASP A 153 3.41 -2.95 2.83
N PRO A 154 3.97 -3.21 4.02
CA PRO A 154 5.41 -3.30 4.19
C PRO A 154 6.06 -4.35 3.28
N ASP A 155 5.27 -5.34 2.91
CA ASP A 155 5.68 -6.43 2.02
C ASP A 155 5.61 -6.04 0.53
N ASP A 156 4.81 -5.01 0.17
CA ASP A 156 4.69 -4.46 -1.19
C ASP A 156 4.49 -2.93 -1.16
N PRO A 157 5.52 -2.16 -0.80
CA PRO A 157 5.40 -0.69 -0.66
C PRO A 157 5.14 0.04 -1.97
N ALA A 158 5.35 -0.61 -3.11
CA ALA A 158 5.16 -0.04 -4.46
C ALA A 158 3.76 -0.27 -5.04
N LEU A 159 2.86 -0.92 -4.28
CA LEU A 159 1.49 -1.19 -4.74
C LEU A 159 0.73 0.10 -5.01
N ASN A 160 0.12 0.20 -6.20
CA ASN A 160 -0.81 1.29 -6.52
C ASN A 160 -2.03 1.21 -5.61
N LEU A 161 -2.40 2.35 -5.06
CA LEU A 161 -3.51 2.45 -4.14
C LEU A 161 -4.61 3.33 -4.72
N GLU A 162 -5.84 2.95 -4.46
CA GLU A 162 -7.04 3.69 -4.83
C GLU A 162 -7.04 5.10 -4.23
N GLY A 163 -7.38 6.11 -5.04
CA GLY A 163 -7.46 7.50 -4.62
C GLY A 163 -8.66 7.82 -3.73
N ARG A 164 -8.74 9.07 -3.29
CA ARG A 164 -9.84 9.68 -2.55
C ARG A 164 -10.59 10.66 -3.42
N THR A 165 -11.91 10.72 -3.30
CA THR A 165 -12.70 11.77 -3.94
C THR A 165 -12.54 13.06 -3.15
N LEU A 166 -12.08 14.12 -3.81
CA LEU A 166 -11.71 15.37 -3.14
C LEU A 166 -11.90 16.59 -4.05
N LEU A 167 -12.00 17.75 -3.42
CA LEU A 167 -11.68 19.05 -3.97
C LEU A 167 -10.42 19.55 -3.31
N GLY A 168 -9.37 19.76 -4.11
CA GLY A 168 -8.03 20.13 -3.65
C GLY A 168 -7.60 21.51 -4.15
N LEU A 169 -6.90 22.25 -3.30
CA LEU A 169 -6.21 23.49 -3.63
C LEU A 169 -4.75 23.34 -3.21
N ASP A 170 -3.84 23.41 -4.17
CA ASP A 170 -2.39 23.43 -3.93
C ASP A 170 -1.84 24.81 -4.28
N LEU A 171 -1.16 25.44 -3.33
CA LEU A 171 -0.46 26.71 -3.44
C LEU A 171 1.02 26.47 -3.24
N VAL A 172 1.87 26.93 -4.17
CA VAL A 172 3.34 26.79 -4.06
C VAL A 172 3.99 28.11 -4.34
N LYS A 173 4.97 28.50 -3.50
CA LYS A 173 5.76 29.71 -3.66
C LYS A 173 7.23 29.43 -3.40
N SER A 174 8.07 29.71 -4.41
CA SER A 174 9.51 29.73 -4.25
C SER A 174 9.94 31.07 -3.61
N LEU A 175 10.87 31.00 -2.67
CA LEU A 175 11.38 32.10 -1.91
C LEU A 175 12.89 32.28 -2.19
N SER A 176 13.35 33.49 -2.30
CA SER A 176 14.78 33.82 -2.46
C SER A 176 15.45 34.15 -1.12
N GLY A 177 14.94 33.60 -0.02
CA GLY A 177 15.42 33.87 1.34
C GLY A 177 16.59 32.97 1.76
N ARG A 178 17.29 33.36 2.82
CA ARG A 178 18.35 32.53 3.41
C ARG A 178 17.72 31.38 4.21
N GLY A 179 17.79 30.16 3.66
CA GLY A 179 17.43 28.95 4.35
C GLY A 179 16.04 28.38 4.01
N LEU A 180 14.99 29.19 3.84
CA LEU A 180 13.67 28.73 3.38
C LEU A 180 13.54 29.00 1.87
N ASN A 181 13.57 27.91 1.09
CA ASN A 181 13.61 27.99 -0.38
C ASN A 181 12.22 27.87 -1.01
N ASN A 182 11.35 27.02 -0.45
CA ASN A 182 9.99 26.82 -0.94
C ASN A 182 9.01 26.71 0.24
N ILE A 183 7.80 27.19 0.01
CA ILE A 183 6.64 26.97 0.86
C ILE A 183 5.48 26.48 -0.01
N GLY A 184 4.77 25.46 0.45
CA GLY A 184 3.58 24.92 -0.19
C GLY A 184 2.46 24.75 0.81
N LEU A 185 1.21 24.96 0.37
CA LEU A 185 0.01 24.66 1.15
C LEU A 185 -0.92 23.84 0.30
N SER A 186 -1.29 22.66 0.78
CA SER A 186 -2.36 21.82 0.22
C SER A 186 -3.55 21.86 1.15
N ALA A 187 -4.73 22.19 0.64
CA ALA A 187 -5.99 22.14 1.37
C ALA A 187 -6.94 21.21 0.62
N LEU A 188 -7.47 20.20 1.30
CA LEU A 188 -8.30 19.15 0.72
C LEU A 188 -9.64 19.08 1.45
N LEU A 189 -10.72 19.04 0.69
CA LEU A 189 -12.09 18.75 1.13
C LEU A 189 -12.46 17.36 0.61
N LEU A 190 -12.89 16.45 1.49
CA LEU A 190 -13.26 15.08 1.15
C LEU A 190 -14.72 14.83 1.55
N PRO A 191 -15.67 14.97 0.60
CA PRO A 191 -17.06 14.64 0.86
C PRO A 191 -17.26 13.12 0.90
N VAL A 192 -18.16 12.66 1.77
CA VAL A 192 -18.73 11.31 1.70
C VAL A 192 -20.05 11.39 0.96
N ILE A 193 -20.18 10.62 -0.11
CA ILE A 193 -21.40 10.60 -0.93
C ILE A 193 -21.77 9.14 -1.15
N GLU A 194 -22.75 8.66 -0.41
CA GLU A 194 -23.19 7.27 -0.43
C GLU A 194 -21.99 6.29 -0.38
N ASP A 195 -22.11 5.12 -0.99
CA ASP A 195 -21.04 4.11 -0.99
C ASP A 195 -19.95 4.34 -2.04
N TRP A 196 -20.13 5.30 -2.96
CA TRP A 196 -19.19 5.47 -4.08
C TRP A 196 -18.05 6.47 -3.83
N ALA A 197 -18.16 7.37 -2.85
CA ALA A 197 -17.15 8.37 -2.54
C ALA A 197 -16.81 8.41 -1.06
N ASN A 198 -15.62 7.91 -0.70
CA ASN A 198 -15.06 7.97 0.65
C ASN A 198 -15.91 7.31 1.75
N GLY A 199 -16.79 6.35 1.43
CA GLY A 199 -17.69 5.69 2.40
C GLY A 199 -16.94 5.05 3.59
N GLU A 200 -15.67 4.70 3.43
CA GLU A 200 -14.84 4.19 4.53
C GLU A 200 -14.39 5.25 5.54
N LEU A 201 -14.56 6.54 5.25
CA LEU A 201 -14.24 7.61 6.20
C LEU A 201 -15.40 7.88 7.17
N GLY A 202 -16.65 7.78 6.70
CA GLY A 202 -17.81 8.11 7.52
C GLY A 202 -19.15 7.86 6.82
N SER A 203 -20.19 8.55 7.26
CA SER A 203 -21.55 8.41 6.75
C SER A 203 -21.84 9.39 5.63
N ASP A 204 -22.86 9.10 4.83
CA ASP A 204 -23.34 9.99 3.76
C ASP A 204 -23.61 11.40 4.26
N GLY A 205 -23.10 12.39 3.52
CA GLY A 205 -23.15 13.80 3.87
C GLY A 205 -22.06 14.31 4.78
N ASP A 206 -21.18 13.44 5.31
CA ASP A 206 -20.02 13.87 6.09
C ASP A 206 -18.99 14.59 5.20
N LEU A 207 -18.28 15.56 5.79
CA LEU A 207 -17.22 16.31 5.14
C LEU A 207 -15.95 16.27 5.98
N TYR A 208 -14.85 15.84 5.36
CA TYR A 208 -13.54 15.78 6.00
C TYR A 208 -12.61 16.86 5.43
N LEU A 209 -11.71 17.34 6.30
CA LEU A 209 -10.74 18.38 6.00
C LEU A 209 -9.33 17.83 6.19
N ALA A 210 -8.45 18.13 5.24
CA ALA A 210 -7.04 17.85 5.41
C ALA A 210 -6.20 19.02 4.90
N PHE A 211 -5.13 19.31 5.63
CA PHE A 211 -4.17 20.35 5.28
C PHE A 211 -2.74 19.80 5.37
N LYS A 212 -1.90 20.25 4.45
CA LYS A 212 -0.48 19.98 4.47
C LYS A 212 0.27 21.28 4.20
N LEU A 213 1.15 21.70 5.12
CA LEU A 213 2.09 22.79 4.93
C LEU A 213 3.47 22.18 4.65
N TYR A 214 3.96 22.38 3.43
CA TYR A 214 5.29 21.97 2.99
C TYR A 214 6.29 23.10 3.12
N LEU A 215 7.46 22.81 3.66
CA LEU A 215 8.58 23.73 3.80
C LEU A 215 9.86 23.06 3.28
N LEU A 216 10.56 23.68 2.33
CA LEU A 216 11.94 23.33 1.99
C LEU A 216 12.87 24.25 2.75
N TRP A 217 13.44 23.75 3.87
CA TRP A 217 14.28 24.54 4.76
C TRP A 217 15.66 23.90 4.91
N HIS A 218 16.72 24.65 4.51
CA HIS A 218 18.12 24.16 4.54
C HIS A 218 18.28 22.74 3.96
N ASP A 219 17.77 22.53 2.73
CA ASP A 219 17.80 21.26 2.01
C ASP A 219 17.09 20.10 2.75
N THR A 220 16.16 20.44 3.64
CA THR A 220 15.29 19.51 4.35
C THR A 220 13.86 19.76 3.92
N ASP A 221 13.21 18.74 3.39
CA ASP A 221 11.78 18.73 3.18
C ASP A 221 11.09 18.52 4.53
N ILE A 222 10.10 19.35 4.87
CA ILE A 222 9.33 19.24 6.11
C ILE A 222 7.87 19.43 5.76
N ASP A 223 7.03 18.49 6.15
CA ASP A 223 5.57 18.58 6.05
C ASP A 223 4.92 18.66 7.43
N LEU A 224 4.00 19.59 7.61
CA LEU A 224 3.06 19.62 8.74
C LEU A 224 1.68 19.25 8.24
N ILE A 225 1.07 18.25 8.84
CA ILE A 225 -0.14 17.60 8.34
C ILE A 225 -1.25 17.66 9.38
N PHE A 226 -2.46 17.98 8.94
CA PHE A 226 -3.66 18.00 9.76
C PHE A 226 -4.78 17.26 9.04
N PHE A 227 -5.58 16.48 9.79
CA PHE A 227 -6.78 15.82 9.31
C PHE A 227 -7.85 15.81 10.40
N ASP A 228 -9.08 16.14 10.03
CA ASP A 228 -10.23 16.17 10.95
C ASP A 228 -11.54 15.93 10.19
N GLY A 229 -12.51 15.35 10.89
CA GLY A 229 -13.89 15.18 10.40
C GLY A 229 -14.74 14.27 11.27
N PRO A 230 -16.04 14.16 10.99
CA PRO A 230 -16.98 13.41 11.81
C PRO A 230 -16.57 11.96 12.04
N GLY A 231 -16.63 11.50 13.28
CA GLY A 231 -16.34 10.10 13.62
C GLY A 231 -14.88 9.66 13.50
N GLN A 232 -13.99 10.49 12.95
CA GLN A 232 -12.56 10.21 12.85
C GLN A 232 -11.78 10.92 13.97
N PRO A 233 -10.68 10.32 14.47
CA PRO A 233 -9.78 10.98 15.39
C PRO A 233 -9.14 12.20 14.73
N ARG A 234 -9.17 13.36 15.42
CA ARG A 234 -8.38 14.51 14.97
C ARG A 234 -6.90 14.13 14.93
N SER A 235 -6.26 14.36 13.81
CA SER A 235 -4.93 13.85 13.55
C SER A 235 -3.97 14.97 13.18
N LEU A 236 -2.81 14.98 13.84
CA LEU A 236 -1.70 15.89 13.60
C LEU A 236 -0.48 15.08 13.20
N GLY A 237 0.21 15.49 12.15
CA GLY A 237 1.40 14.83 11.63
C GLY A 237 2.51 15.81 11.31
N ILE A 238 3.72 15.32 11.40
CA ILE A 238 4.92 15.97 10.88
C ILE A 238 5.78 14.91 10.21
N ASP A 239 6.34 15.23 9.07
CA ASP A 239 7.41 14.44 8.50
C ASP A 239 8.57 15.29 8.02
N PHE A 240 9.72 14.64 7.83
CA PHE A 240 10.88 15.26 7.22
C PHE A 240 11.68 14.27 6.38
N ALA A 241 12.35 14.78 5.35
CA ALA A 241 13.34 14.04 4.56
C ALA A 241 14.55 14.93 4.24
N ARG A 242 15.75 14.36 4.36
CA ARG A 242 17.00 15.06 4.05
C ARG A 242 18.06 14.14 3.48
N ASN A 243 18.73 14.58 2.43
CA ASN A 243 19.97 13.97 1.97
C ASN A 243 21.14 14.54 2.77
N LEU A 244 21.74 13.72 3.63
CA LEU A 244 22.94 14.11 4.40
C LEU A 244 24.20 14.09 3.54
N ALA A 245 24.22 13.17 2.55
CA ALA A 245 25.27 13.01 1.54
C ALA A 245 24.65 12.41 0.27
N PRO A 246 25.33 12.42 -0.88
CA PRO A 246 24.81 11.83 -2.13
C PRO A 246 24.37 10.36 -1.99
N HIS A 247 24.91 9.64 -1.02
CA HIS A 247 24.67 8.23 -0.77
C HIS A 247 23.92 7.94 0.53
N ILE A 248 23.56 8.96 1.33
CA ILE A 248 22.85 8.81 2.61
C ILE A 248 21.68 9.77 2.65
N ALA A 249 20.47 9.23 2.78
CA ALA A 249 19.25 9.98 3.07
C ALA A 249 18.65 9.52 4.40
N VAL A 250 18.13 10.46 5.17
CA VAL A 250 17.38 10.21 6.41
C VAL A 250 15.99 10.77 6.28
N HIS A 251 15.03 10.11 6.91
CA HIS A 251 13.64 10.54 6.95
C HIS A 251 13.02 10.17 8.29
N GLY A 252 11.95 10.87 8.64
CA GLY A 252 11.21 10.55 9.85
C GLY A 252 9.80 11.12 9.81
N GLU A 253 8.92 10.50 10.56
CA GLU A 253 7.53 10.92 10.70
C GLU A 253 7.11 10.82 12.16
N ALA A 254 6.20 11.71 12.57
CA ALA A 254 5.48 11.58 13.84
C ALA A 254 4.01 11.94 13.63
N ALA A 255 3.13 11.23 14.31
CA ALA A 255 1.69 11.41 14.23
C ALA A 255 1.03 11.28 15.59
N LEU A 256 0.08 12.16 15.86
CA LEU A 256 -0.84 12.09 16.99
C LEU A 256 -2.26 11.93 16.45
N ARG A 257 -2.96 10.90 16.90
CA ARG A 257 -4.41 10.73 16.69
C ARG A 257 -5.11 10.86 18.03
N GLN A 258 -5.85 11.94 18.21
CA GLN A 258 -6.52 12.27 19.46
C GLN A 258 -7.79 11.44 19.62
N ASP A 259 -8.06 10.94 20.83
CA ASP A 259 -9.26 10.18 21.17
C ASP A 259 -9.56 9.03 20.18
N ALA A 260 -8.52 8.34 19.73
CA ALA A 260 -8.64 7.27 18.73
C ALA A 260 -9.18 5.97 19.37
N PRO A 261 -10.09 5.24 18.69
CA PRO A 261 -10.64 4.01 19.22
C PRO A 261 -9.59 2.90 19.21
N ARG A 262 -9.59 2.06 20.24
CA ARG A 262 -8.77 0.86 20.37
C ARG A 262 -9.61 -0.27 20.93
N LEU A 263 -9.63 -1.39 20.20
CA LEU A 263 -10.27 -2.61 20.67
C LEU A 263 -9.30 -3.35 21.60
N GLU A 264 -9.74 -3.64 22.84
CA GLU A 264 -9.00 -4.49 23.77
C GLU A 264 -9.72 -5.82 23.96
N ILE A 265 -8.94 -6.89 24.16
CA ILE A 265 -9.45 -8.24 24.41
C ILE A 265 -8.79 -8.82 25.66
N ASP A 266 -9.61 -9.40 26.56
CA ASP A 266 -9.13 -10.13 27.71
C ASP A 266 -8.93 -11.65 27.39
N ARG A 267 -8.42 -12.40 28.36
CA ARG A 267 -8.20 -13.84 28.20
C ARG A 267 -9.47 -14.64 27.99
N GLN A 268 -10.62 -14.11 28.35
CA GLN A 268 -11.95 -14.72 28.19
C GLN A 268 -12.60 -14.35 26.86
N GLY A 269 -11.93 -13.55 26.02
CA GLY A 269 -12.47 -13.08 24.74
C GLY A 269 -13.47 -11.92 24.87
N ARG A 270 -13.60 -11.30 26.06
CA ARG A 270 -14.43 -10.13 26.21
C ARG A 270 -13.73 -8.92 25.64
N THR A 271 -14.43 -8.17 24.81
CA THR A 271 -13.91 -6.97 24.16
C THR A 271 -14.39 -5.70 24.84
N SER A 272 -13.51 -4.73 24.90
CA SER A 272 -13.83 -3.35 25.28
C SER A 272 -13.25 -2.38 24.27
N LEU A 273 -14.05 -1.37 23.88
CA LEU A 273 -13.58 -0.28 23.04
C LEU A 273 -13.14 0.87 23.96
N GLN A 274 -11.85 1.13 23.98
CA GLN A 274 -11.28 2.27 24.69
C GLN A 274 -10.94 3.38 23.72
N ARG A 275 -10.98 4.64 24.19
CA ARG A 275 -10.52 5.80 23.43
C ARG A 275 -9.31 6.40 24.12
N GLN A 276 -8.26 6.65 23.35
CA GLN A 276 -7.01 7.20 23.86
C GLN A 276 -6.23 7.93 22.77
N ASP A 277 -5.36 8.82 23.19
CA ASP A 277 -4.40 9.44 22.28
C ASP A 277 -3.38 8.40 21.81
N GLN A 278 -3.19 8.32 20.50
CA GLN A 278 -2.26 7.38 19.86
C GLN A 278 -1.10 8.15 19.21
N TRP A 279 0.09 7.97 19.74
CA TRP A 279 1.32 8.49 19.18
C TRP A 279 2.01 7.43 18.35
N SER A 280 2.28 7.74 17.10
CA SER A 280 3.08 6.88 16.20
C SER A 280 4.25 7.68 15.67
N TRP A 281 5.41 7.04 15.48
CA TRP A 281 6.55 7.69 14.89
C TRP A 281 7.46 6.69 14.17
N LEU A 282 8.20 7.22 13.18
CA LEU A 282 9.10 6.47 12.33
C LEU A 282 10.40 7.23 12.18
N LEU A 283 11.52 6.51 12.18
CA LEU A 283 12.82 7.01 11.77
C LEU A 283 13.45 6.02 10.79
N GLY A 284 13.95 6.54 9.68
CA GLY A 284 14.52 5.73 8.62
C GLY A 284 15.78 6.30 8.02
N VAL A 285 16.58 5.42 7.44
CA VAL A 285 17.79 5.73 6.70
C VAL A 285 17.82 4.93 5.40
N ARG A 286 18.22 5.58 4.33
CA ARG A 286 18.58 4.95 3.06
C ARG A 286 20.05 5.18 2.80
N TYR A 287 20.78 4.11 2.56
CA TYR A 287 22.21 4.12 2.24
C TYR A 287 22.47 3.43 0.92
N LEU A 288 23.16 4.12 0.02
CA LEU A 288 23.65 3.57 -1.25
C LEU A 288 25.13 3.24 -1.09
N THR A 289 25.49 1.97 -1.26
CA THR A 289 26.87 1.54 -1.19
C THR A 289 27.64 1.86 -2.48
N THR A 290 28.96 1.81 -2.43
CA THR A 290 29.84 1.98 -3.60
C THR A 290 29.70 0.89 -4.65
N ARG A 291 28.97 -0.19 -4.35
CA ARG A 291 28.67 -1.32 -5.25
C ARG A 291 27.21 -1.31 -5.73
N ASP A 292 26.55 -0.15 -5.68
CA ASP A 292 25.14 0.03 -6.08
C ASP A 292 24.13 -0.82 -5.31
N ALA A 293 24.49 -1.28 -4.11
CA ALA A 293 23.53 -1.87 -3.19
C ALA A 293 22.83 -0.75 -2.42
N THR A 294 21.49 -0.80 -2.39
CA THR A 294 20.67 0.10 -1.56
C THR A 294 20.24 -0.63 -0.30
N ILE A 295 20.51 -0.03 0.86
CA ILE A 295 20.06 -0.48 2.16
C ILE A 295 19.04 0.54 2.68
N ILE A 296 17.85 0.06 3.04
CA ILE A 296 16.81 0.85 3.72
C ILE A 296 16.60 0.21 5.09
N ALA A 297 16.62 1.01 6.14
CA ALA A 297 16.31 0.56 7.49
C ALA A 297 15.37 1.57 8.14
N GLU A 298 14.29 1.08 8.75
CA GLU A 298 13.28 1.88 9.44
C GLU A 298 12.94 1.26 10.79
N TYR A 299 12.84 2.10 11.80
CA TYR A 299 12.18 1.77 13.06
C TYR A 299 10.82 2.46 13.09
N TYR A 300 9.79 1.73 13.47
CA TYR A 300 8.42 2.22 13.56
C TYR A 300 7.79 1.91 14.93
N HIS A 301 7.34 2.95 15.62
CA HIS A 301 6.47 2.85 16.77
C HIS A 301 5.02 3.07 16.36
N ASN A 302 4.18 2.05 16.53
CA ASN A 302 2.77 2.05 16.21
C ASN A 302 1.93 2.38 17.46
N GLY A 303 1.44 3.60 17.59
CA GLY A 303 0.58 4.03 18.71
C GLY A 303 -0.74 3.25 18.81
N ALA A 304 -1.26 2.76 17.68
CA ALA A 304 -2.46 1.93 17.63
C ALA A 304 -2.17 0.44 17.96
N GLY A 305 -0.90 0.04 17.94
CA GLY A 305 -0.48 -1.35 18.15
C GLY A 305 -0.76 -1.85 19.56
N TYR A 306 -0.81 -3.17 19.69
CA TYR A 306 -1.07 -3.86 20.94
C TYR A 306 0.22 -4.14 21.72
N GLU A 307 0.14 -4.06 23.05
CA GLU A 307 1.20 -4.53 23.94
C GLU A 307 1.30 -6.07 23.88
N ARG A 308 2.46 -6.57 24.25
CA ARG A 308 2.75 -8.02 24.25
C ARG A 308 1.68 -8.85 24.97
N ASP A 309 1.19 -8.36 26.12
CA ASP A 309 0.20 -9.09 26.91
C ASP A 309 -1.18 -9.11 26.25
N ALA A 310 -1.58 -8.04 25.56
CA ALA A 310 -2.81 -7.99 24.78
C ALA A 310 -2.77 -8.97 23.59
N LEU A 311 -1.65 -9.02 22.86
CA LEU A 311 -1.45 -10.00 21.78
C LEU A 311 -1.45 -11.43 22.32
N ARG A 312 -0.81 -11.68 23.45
CA ARG A 312 -0.83 -12.98 24.09
C ARG A 312 -2.25 -13.41 24.51
N ASN A 313 -3.05 -12.48 25.05
CA ASN A 313 -4.44 -12.75 25.40
C ASN A 313 -5.26 -13.09 24.15
N PHE A 314 -5.07 -12.35 23.06
CA PHE A 314 -5.72 -12.60 21.79
C PHE A 314 -5.40 -14.00 21.23
N PHE A 315 -4.14 -14.39 21.14
CA PHE A 315 -3.73 -15.71 20.68
C PHE A 315 -4.19 -16.83 21.63
N ALA A 316 -4.14 -16.58 22.94
CA ALA A 316 -4.65 -17.53 23.94
C ALA A 316 -6.18 -17.75 23.81
N TYR A 317 -6.94 -16.70 23.52
CA TYR A 317 -8.37 -16.79 23.23
C TYR A 317 -8.64 -17.66 21.99
N GLN A 318 -7.93 -17.42 20.87
CA GLN A 318 -8.07 -18.23 19.66
C GLN A 318 -7.79 -19.71 19.95
N ALA A 319 -6.69 -20.02 20.62
CA ALA A 319 -6.32 -21.38 21.00
C ALA A 319 -7.35 -22.01 21.95
N SER A 320 -7.96 -21.23 22.85
CA SER A 320 -9.01 -21.76 23.75
C SER A 320 -10.32 -22.08 22.99
N ALA A 321 -10.70 -21.23 22.03
CA ALA A 321 -11.88 -21.46 21.18
C ALA A 321 -11.74 -22.77 20.36
N ILE A 322 -10.54 -23.00 19.82
CA ILE A 322 -10.24 -24.23 19.06
C ILE A 322 -10.33 -25.48 19.97
N ARG A 323 -9.71 -25.44 21.15
CA ARG A 323 -9.78 -26.58 22.11
C ARG A 323 -11.21 -26.86 22.55
N GLN A 324 -11.99 -25.82 22.80
CA GLN A 324 -13.39 -25.96 23.20
C GLN A 324 -14.21 -26.61 22.07
N TRP A 325 -14.04 -26.15 20.83
CA TRP A 325 -14.67 -26.80 19.67
C TRP A 325 -14.27 -28.28 19.54
N GLN A 326 -12.99 -28.58 19.66
CA GLN A 326 -12.48 -29.96 19.59
C GLN A 326 -13.13 -30.86 20.66
N SER A 327 -13.49 -30.32 21.82
CA SER A 327 -14.11 -31.07 22.91
C SER A 327 -15.63 -31.15 22.84
N THR A 328 -16.31 -30.14 22.27
CA THR A 328 -17.77 -30.03 22.26
C THR A 328 -18.41 -30.22 20.88
N GLY A 329 -17.65 -30.05 19.80
CA GLY A 329 -18.15 -29.99 18.44
C GLY A 329 -18.95 -28.71 18.10
N ASP A 330 -19.02 -27.73 19.03
CA ASP A 330 -19.79 -26.50 18.84
C ASP A 330 -19.09 -25.52 17.90
N THR A 331 -19.59 -25.40 16.68
CA THR A 331 -19.06 -24.49 15.65
C THR A 331 -19.35 -23.01 15.92
N ALA A 332 -20.33 -22.65 16.77
CA ALA A 332 -20.65 -21.27 17.09
C ALA A 332 -19.47 -20.57 17.80
N ILE A 333 -18.70 -21.33 18.57
CA ILE A 333 -17.50 -20.85 19.26
C ILE A 333 -16.43 -20.42 18.23
N LEU A 334 -16.20 -21.24 17.18
CA LEU A 334 -15.26 -20.92 16.11
C LEU A 334 -15.73 -19.73 15.28
N GLN A 335 -17.03 -19.63 15.00
CA GLN A 335 -17.58 -18.48 14.26
C GLN A 335 -17.36 -17.18 15.03
N SER A 336 -17.60 -17.16 16.34
CA SER A 336 -17.33 -16.01 17.21
C SER A 336 -15.85 -15.65 17.23
N ALA A 337 -14.98 -16.65 17.37
CA ALA A 337 -13.53 -16.44 17.34
C ALA A 337 -13.03 -15.96 15.97
N ARG A 338 -13.61 -16.44 14.85
CA ARG A 338 -13.34 -15.95 13.49
C ARG A 338 -13.72 -14.47 13.33
N GLN A 339 -14.91 -14.08 13.78
CA GLN A 339 -15.36 -12.68 13.71
C GLN A 339 -14.43 -11.76 14.52
N MET A 340 -14.07 -12.17 15.73
CA MET A 340 -13.13 -11.46 16.58
C MET A 340 -11.76 -11.33 15.92
N THR A 341 -11.25 -12.42 15.33
CA THR A 341 -9.99 -12.45 14.62
C THR A 341 -9.99 -11.47 13.45
N ARG A 342 -11.06 -11.45 12.66
CA ARG A 342 -11.21 -10.50 11.54
C ARG A 342 -11.22 -9.05 12.02
N ALA A 343 -11.93 -8.74 13.11
CA ALA A 343 -11.95 -7.39 13.69
C ALA A 343 -10.57 -6.96 14.20
N PHE A 344 -9.81 -7.88 14.83
CA PHE A 344 -8.48 -7.60 15.36
C PHE A 344 -7.44 -7.44 14.26
N TYR A 345 -7.48 -8.28 13.21
CA TYR A 345 -6.57 -8.22 12.06
C TYR A 345 -6.89 -7.13 11.02
N GLN A 346 -7.81 -6.22 11.30
CA GLN A 346 -7.98 -5.01 10.47
C GLN A 346 -6.71 -4.16 10.43
N GLN A 347 -5.87 -4.26 11.47
CA GLN A 347 -4.54 -3.65 11.50
C GLN A 347 -3.50 -4.62 10.93
N ARG A 348 -2.75 -4.17 9.91
CA ARG A 348 -1.69 -4.99 9.29
C ARG A 348 -0.53 -5.30 10.24
N ASN A 349 -0.23 -4.37 11.17
CA ASN A 349 0.82 -4.47 12.18
C ASN A 349 0.15 -4.48 13.55
N LEU A 350 0.09 -5.65 14.17
CA LEU A 350 -0.62 -5.83 15.45
C LEU A 350 0.17 -5.28 16.63
N GLY A 351 1.50 -5.37 16.59
CA GLY A 351 2.39 -4.95 17.68
C GLY A 351 2.66 -3.45 17.68
N LYS A 352 3.43 -3.01 18.67
CA LYS A 352 3.80 -1.59 18.83
C LYS A 352 5.10 -1.20 18.18
N ASP A 353 6.11 -2.05 18.21
CA ASP A 353 7.45 -1.67 17.76
C ASP A 353 7.95 -2.62 16.68
N TYR A 354 8.35 -2.03 15.56
CA TYR A 354 8.84 -2.78 14.41
C TYR A 354 10.17 -2.23 13.93
N PHE A 355 10.95 -3.14 13.36
CA PHE A 355 12.14 -2.81 12.59
C PHE A 355 12.01 -3.43 11.20
N TYR A 356 12.13 -2.60 10.18
CA TYR A 356 12.16 -3.03 8.78
C TYR A 356 13.54 -2.81 8.20
N MET A 357 14.03 -3.78 7.45
CA MET A 357 15.26 -3.65 6.68
C MET A 357 15.06 -4.26 5.31
N ARG A 358 15.53 -3.55 4.28
CA ARG A 358 15.58 -4.05 2.90
C ARG A 358 16.96 -3.78 2.32
N ILE A 359 17.54 -4.80 1.69
CA ILE A 359 18.79 -4.72 0.93
C ILE A 359 18.45 -5.11 -0.51
N SER A 360 18.80 -4.26 -1.46
CA SER A 360 18.62 -4.54 -2.88
C SER A 360 19.90 -4.22 -3.63
N GLN A 361 20.26 -5.06 -4.60
CA GLN A 361 21.45 -4.88 -5.45
C GLN A 361 21.01 -4.61 -6.86
N LYS A 362 21.41 -3.48 -7.44
CA LYS A 362 21.14 -3.18 -8.84
C LYS A 362 22.09 -3.96 -9.74
N GLU A 363 21.53 -4.65 -10.74
CA GLU A 363 22.24 -5.29 -11.85
C GLU A 363 23.49 -6.11 -11.45
N PRO A 364 23.40 -7.00 -10.43
CA PRO A 364 24.53 -7.84 -10.07
C PRO A 364 24.90 -8.76 -11.23
N LEU A 365 26.19 -9.06 -11.36
CA LEU A 365 26.76 -9.90 -12.42
C LEU A 365 26.49 -9.34 -13.83
N ASP A 366 26.33 -8.02 -13.98
CA ASP A 366 26.05 -7.32 -15.24
C ASP A 366 24.75 -7.77 -15.94
N ILE A 367 23.80 -8.35 -15.18
CA ILE A 367 22.47 -8.68 -15.69
C ILE A 367 21.62 -7.42 -15.69
N LEU A 368 21.39 -6.84 -16.88
CA LEU A 368 20.66 -5.59 -17.05
C LEU A 368 19.23 -5.68 -16.51
N TYR A 369 18.81 -4.63 -15.79
CA TYR A 369 17.47 -4.47 -15.21
C TYR A 369 17.06 -5.59 -14.25
N PHE A 370 18.00 -6.34 -13.72
CA PHE A 370 17.79 -7.34 -12.69
C PHE A 370 18.14 -6.76 -11.32
N THR A 371 17.21 -6.82 -10.37
CA THR A 371 17.38 -6.29 -9.02
C THR A 371 16.90 -7.33 -8.00
N PRO A 372 17.77 -8.20 -7.51
CA PRO A 372 17.46 -9.05 -6.36
C PRO A 372 17.43 -8.22 -5.09
N TRP A 373 16.60 -8.65 -4.15
CA TRP A 373 16.47 -8.00 -2.86
C TRP A 373 16.09 -8.99 -1.76
N ILE A 374 16.35 -8.60 -0.52
CA ILE A 374 15.88 -9.27 0.67
C ILE A 374 15.32 -8.22 1.62
N ALA A 375 14.16 -8.49 2.21
CA ALA A 375 13.57 -7.64 3.22
C ALA A 375 13.24 -8.45 4.48
N ALA A 376 13.25 -7.78 5.63
CA ALA A 376 12.82 -8.34 6.90
C ALA A 376 11.94 -7.32 7.63
N ASN A 377 10.81 -7.77 8.15
CA ASN A 377 9.93 -7.01 9.03
C ASN A 377 9.88 -7.72 10.39
N VAL A 378 10.41 -7.08 11.42
CA VAL A 378 10.61 -7.67 12.76
C VAL A 378 9.70 -6.99 13.76
N ASN A 379 8.85 -7.74 14.46
CA ASN A 379 8.16 -7.27 15.64
C ASN A 379 9.13 -7.32 16.84
N LEU A 380 9.56 -6.16 17.32
CA LEU A 380 10.54 -6.04 18.41
C LEU A 380 9.96 -6.39 19.80
N ARG A 381 8.63 -6.54 19.92
CA ARG A 381 7.98 -6.90 21.20
C ARG A 381 7.97 -8.39 21.46
N ASP A 382 7.88 -9.20 20.41
CA ASP A 382 7.82 -10.66 20.53
C ASP A 382 8.95 -11.39 19.77
N TRP A 383 9.79 -10.62 19.04
CA TRP A 383 10.93 -11.09 18.26
C TRP A 383 10.58 -12.06 17.12
N SER A 384 9.32 -12.09 16.72
CA SER A 384 8.91 -12.75 15.50
C SER A 384 9.17 -11.85 14.29
N PHE A 385 9.33 -12.42 13.10
CA PHE A 385 9.61 -11.64 11.90
C PHE A 385 9.15 -12.33 10.63
N SER A 386 8.96 -11.54 9.57
CA SER A 386 8.78 -12.01 8.19
C SER A 386 10.06 -11.77 7.41
N LEU A 387 10.62 -12.82 6.80
CA LEU A 387 11.75 -12.73 5.89
C LEU A 387 11.25 -12.85 4.46
N GLN A 388 11.71 -11.96 3.57
CA GLN A 388 11.22 -11.88 2.21
C GLN A 388 12.38 -11.73 1.23
N PRO A 389 12.95 -12.83 0.72
CA PRO A 389 13.77 -12.78 -0.48
C PRO A 389 12.89 -12.54 -1.72
N GLY A 390 13.40 -11.76 -2.66
CA GLY A 390 12.72 -11.47 -3.90
C GLY A 390 13.63 -10.93 -4.99
N MET A 391 13.06 -10.74 -6.15
CA MET A 391 13.72 -10.09 -7.29
C MET A 391 12.71 -9.34 -8.15
N THR A 392 13.18 -8.31 -8.80
CA THR A 392 12.51 -7.62 -9.91
C THR A 392 13.41 -7.69 -11.13
N TRP A 393 12.87 -8.12 -12.28
CA TRP A 393 13.59 -8.19 -13.52
C TRP A 393 12.74 -7.66 -14.67
N THR A 394 13.32 -6.77 -15.48
CA THR A 394 12.67 -6.19 -16.67
C THR A 394 13.43 -6.66 -17.92
N PRO A 395 13.22 -7.92 -18.38
CA PRO A 395 13.96 -8.48 -19.53
C PRO A 395 13.67 -7.77 -20.85
N ARG A 396 12.56 -7.03 -20.93
CA ARG A 396 12.18 -6.19 -22.07
C ARG A 396 11.54 -4.91 -21.53
N THR A 397 11.59 -3.84 -22.31
CA THR A 397 11.08 -2.50 -21.93
C THR A 397 9.65 -2.51 -21.40
N ASN A 398 8.83 -3.43 -21.88
CA ASN A 398 7.41 -3.54 -21.56
C ASN A 398 7.04 -4.79 -20.74
N LEU A 399 8.02 -5.59 -20.31
CA LEU A 399 7.76 -6.80 -19.51
C LEU A 399 8.56 -6.74 -18.20
N GLU A 400 7.86 -6.83 -17.08
CA GLU A 400 8.43 -6.93 -15.75
C GLU A 400 8.05 -8.27 -15.10
N VAL A 401 9.00 -8.92 -14.48
CA VAL A 401 8.86 -10.16 -13.71
C VAL A 401 9.25 -9.87 -12.27
N ASN A 402 8.35 -10.11 -11.33
CA ASN A 402 8.64 -10.05 -9.91
C ASN A 402 8.49 -11.44 -9.31
N LEU A 403 9.44 -11.81 -8.48
CA LEU A 403 9.37 -13.00 -7.64
C LEU A 403 9.58 -12.59 -6.19
N ARG A 404 8.78 -13.14 -5.30
CA ARG A 404 8.89 -12.91 -3.87
C ARG A 404 8.52 -14.18 -3.12
N VAL A 405 9.16 -14.41 -1.98
CA VAL A 405 8.76 -15.48 -1.04
C VAL A 405 8.59 -14.84 0.32
N ALA A 406 7.39 -14.91 0.90
CA ALA A 406 7.15 -14.49 2.28
C ALA A 406 7.31 -15.68 3.23
N ILE A 407 8.17 -15.54 4.23
CA ILE A 407 8.50 -16.58 5.21
C ILE A 407 8.30 -15.99 6.60
N PRO A 408 7.12 -16.17 7.25
CA PRO A 408 6.93 -15.77 8.61
C PRO A 408 7.67 -16.73 9.56
N ILE A 409 8.33 -16.17 10.59
CA ILE A 409 9.17 -16.90 11.52
C ILE A 409 8.88 -16.39 12.93
N GLY A 410 8.51 -17.30 13.83
CA GLY A 410 8.25 -17.00 15.23
C GLY A 410 7.72 -18.21 15.99
N PRO A 411 7.84 -18.24 17.31
CA PRO A 411 7.18 -19.24 18.13
C PRO A 411 5.66 -19.02 18.16
N SER A 412 4.91 -20.05 18.54
CA SER A 412 3.46 -19.93 18.77
C SER A 412 3.15 -18.83 19.80
N GLY A 413 2.05 -18.11 19.59
CA GLY A 413 1.64 -16.95 20.39
C GLY A 413 2.37 -15.64 20.04
N THR A 414 3.05 -15.58 18.89
CA THR A 414 3.69 -14.37 18.37
C THR A 414 3.06 -13.95 17.03
N GLU A 415 3.20 -12.68 16.65
CA GLU A 415 2.55 -12.12 15.48
C GLU A 415 2.87 -12.87 14.18
N PHE A 416 4.14 -13.17 13.92
CA PHE A 416 4.54 -13.89 12.71
C PHE A 416 4.54 -15.41 12.93
N GLY A 417 4.58 -15.92 14.18
CA GLY A 417 4.42 -17.34 14.48
C GLY A 417 3.00 -17.85 14.31
N GLU A 418 1.99 -16.97 14.36
CA GLU A 418 0.58 -17.30 14.15
C GLU A 418 0.09 -16.94 12.73
N LYS A 419 0.98 -16.73 11.75
CA LYS A 419 0.54 -16.56 10.36
C LYS A 419 0.05 -17.89 9.78
N PRO A 420 -1.04 -17.87 8.96
CA PRO A 420 -1.60 -19.10 8.40
C PRO A 420 -0.70 -19.78 7.36
N ASP A 421 0.25 -19.05 6.77
CA ASP A 421 1.20 -19.59 5.80
C ASP A 421 2.56 -19.84 6.46
N ARG A 422 3.15 -21.03 6.27
CA ARG A 422 4.56 -21.31 6.60
C ARG A 422 5.52 -20.64 5.64
N PHE A 423 5.19 -20.64 4.35
CA PHE A 423 5.82 -19.82 3.33
C PHE A 423 4.87 -19.60 2.15
N ARG A 424 5.04 -18.48 1.47
CA ARG A 424 4.16 -18.05 0.38
C ARG A 424 5.00 -17.44 -0.75
N PRO A 425 5.40 -18.24 -1.74
CA PRO A 425 6.01 -17.74 -2.96
C PRO A 425 4.96 -17.12 -3.89
N GLU A 426 5.34 -16.03 -4.55
CA GLU A 426 4.52 -15.27 -5.48
C GLU A 426 5.33 -14.93 -6.72
N VAL A 427 4.71 -15.07 -7.87
CA VAL A 427 5.26 -14.68 -9.18
C VAL A 427 4.30 -13.70 -9.83
N TRP A 428 4.82 -12.55 -10.28
CA TRP A 428 4.05 -11.54 -10.99
C TRP A 428 4.66 -11.29 -12.36
N LEU A 429 3.80 -11.27 -13.37
CA LEU A 429 4.14 -10.89 -14.73
C LEU A 429 3.35 -9.63 -15.07
N ARG A 430 4.05 -8.53 -15.33
CA ARG A 430 3.47 -7.24 -15.71
C ARG A 430 3.86 -6.90 -17.13
N TYR A 431 2.88 -6.55 -17.93
CA TYR A 431 3.08 -6.12 -19.30
C TYR A 431 2.46 -4.74 -19.53
N TYR A 432 3.23 -3.83 -20.11
CA TYR A 432 2.87 -2.43 -20.34
C TYR A 432 2.71 -2.16 -21.83
N PHE A 433 1.62 -1.42 -22.20
CA PHE A 433 1.31 -1.01 -23.57
C PHE A 433 1.34 0.50 -23.73
#